data_72e152aa35d75045ed588f037d9c9f73
#
_entry.id   72e152aa35d75045ed588f037d9c9f73
#
_cell.length_a   1.000
_cell.length_b   1.000
_cell.length_c   1.000
_cell.angle_alpha   90.00
_cell.angle_beta   90.00
_cell.angle_gamma   90.00
#
_symmetry.space_group_name_H-M   'P 1'
#
loop_
_entity.id
_entity.type
_entity.pdbx_description
1 polymer ?
#
loop_
_entity_poly.entity_id
_entity_poly.type
_entity_poly.pdbx_seq_one_letter_code
_entity_poly.pdbx_strand_id
1 'polypeptide(L)'
;FLLLFDHYYCKTKNKALPITNLISYFEKEGNYFVNAVCSPGTENFTADQWLKFSKVKKEEILLNYRLTYLSNTEVNWCADLGTVLANDEVINGVAERGGYPVTKKKMRQWSMLVGAYAERLLSDLDKIDWPDSLKEMQRNWIGKSIGAKVLFQIEGFDQKIEVFTTRPDTLFGVTFMTLAPELDIVKTITHEEQKNEVNNYIEQTQQRSQRERMSDVKSITGVFTGSYVLHPFTGERIPIWIGDYVLADYGTGAVMAVPCGDQRDYDFAKKFNIPIKNIFKGVSIDKEAFVNKENTIIDNSDFLTNLNCPDAMSRIIEELENKECGEGTINYRLRDAIFSRQRYWGEPIPMYYKDQIPHPLTLEDLPLRLPEIEKYLPTSDGSPPLGNAKKWAWDTKLKIIVENDKINNKSVFPLELNTMPGWAGSSWYFYRYMDAQNSEAFVGKEAASYWQDVDLYLGGSEHATGHLLYCLLYTSPSPRD
;
A
#
# COMPACT_ATOMS: atom_id res chain seq x y z
N PHE A 1 14.53 11.63 6.38
CA PHE A 1 13.45 11.05 7.16
C PHE A 1 12.65 12.11 7.91
N LEU A 2 13.28 12.95 8.75
CA LEU A 2 12.60 14.00 9.53
C LEU A 2 11.84 14.98 8.65
N LEU A 3 12.42 15.39 7.52
CA LEU A 3 11.78 16.28 6.56
C LEU A 3 10.47 15.68 6.04
N LEU A 4 10.48 14.40 5.62
CA LEU A 4 9.29 13.68 5.15
C LEU A 4 8.26 13.48 6.28
N PHE A 5 8.73 13.25 7.50
CA PHE A 5 7.84 13.13 8.66
C PHE A 5 7.11 14.45 8.96
N ASP A 6 7.72 15.60 8.71
CA ASP A 6 7.11 16.90 8.93
C ASP A 6 6.26 17.43 7.78
N HIS A 7 6.04 16.61 6.73
CA HIS A 7 5.29 17.02 5.55
C HIS A 7 4.13 16.06 5.26
N TYR A 8 3.12 16.61 4.55
CA TYR A 8 2.01 15.88 3.94
C TYR A 8 1.91 16.22 2.46
N TYR A 9 1.23 15.38 1.67
CA TYR A 9 1.00 15.65 0.24
C TYR A 9 -0.32 16.39 0.00
N CYS A 10 -0.22 17.59 -0.58
CA CYS A 10 -1.38 18.41 -0.96
C CYS A 10 -1.79 18.12 -2.41
N LYS A 11 -2.99 17.54 -2.61
CA LYS A 11 -3.50 17.17 -3.94
C LYS A 11 -3.66 18.36 -4.87
N THR A 12 -4.21 19.48 -4.38
CA THR A 12 -4.46 20.69 -5.20
C THR A 12 -3.20 21.41 -5.63
N LYS A 13 -2.17 21.42 -4.78
CA LYS A 13 -0.87 22.00 -5.10
C LYS A 13 0.10 21.01 -5.76
N ASN A 14 -0.29 19.75 -5.81
CA ASN A 14 0.49 18.66 -6.38
C ASN A 14 1.92 18.58 -5.82
N LYS A 15 2.07 18.79 -4.48
CA LYS A 15 3.37 18.81 -3.81
C LYS A 15 3.29 18.61 -2.30
N ALA A 16 4.45 18.33 -1.68
CA ALA A 16 4.59 18.27 -0.25
C ALA A 16 4.47 19.66 0.41
N LEU A 17 3.79 19.72 1.54
CA LEU A 17 3.67 20.92 2.37
C LEU A 17 3.92 20.58 3.85
N PRO A 18 4.42 21.54 4.65
CA PRO A 18 4.61 21.34 6.07
C PRO A 18 3.32 20.90 6.79
N ILE A 19 3.43 19.94 7.68
CA ILE A 19 2.28 19.38 8.44
C ILE A 19 1.56 20.45 9.26
N THR A 20 2.25 21.53 9.64
CA THR A 20 1.68 22.68 10.35
C THR A 20 0.57 23.38 9.56
N ASN A 21 0.66 23.38 8.22
CA ASN A 21 -0.40 23.93 7.37
C ASN A 21 -1.67 23.10 7.50
N LEU A 22 -1.53 21.78 7.60
CA LEU A 22 -2.64 20.87 7.76
C LEU A 22 -3.28 21.03 9.15
N ILE A 23 -2.48 21.18 10.20
CA ILE A 23 -2.97 21.46 11.55
C ILE A 23 -3.82 22.72 11.56
N SER A 24 -3.31 23.81 10.97
CA SER A 24 -4.03 25.09 10.87
C SER A 24 -5.32 25.00 10.05
N TYR A 25 -5.37 24.09 9.06
CA TYR A 25 -6.58 23.80 8.31
C TYR A 25 -7.60 23.04 9.18
N PHE A 26 -7.17 22.01 9.90
CA PHE A 26 -8.04 21.22 10.78
C PHE A 26 -8.66 22.03 11.92
N GLU A 27 -7.93 23.01 12.43
CA GLU A 27 -8.43 23.95 13.45
C GLU A 27 -9.60 24.80 12.96
N LYS A 28 -9.72 25.03 11.65
CA LYS A 28 -10.75 25.90 11.03
C LYS A 28 -11.88 25.12 10.40
N GLU A 29 -11.55 24.04 9.68
CA GLU A 29 -12.48 23.36 8.74
C GLU A 29 -12.70 21.87 9.08
N GLY A 30 -11.89 21.28 9.97
CA GLY A 30 -11.85 19.82 10.13
C GLY A 30 -11.20 19.14 8.93
N ASN A 31 -11.55 17.88 8.63
CA ASN A 31 -10.91 17.15 7.53
C ASN A 31 -11.87 16.66 6.43
N TYR A 32 -13.16 16.94 6.49
CA TYR A 32 -14.14 16.47 5.50
C TYR A 32 -13.79 16.86 4.06
N PHE A 33 -13.26 18.08 3.86
CA PHE A 33 -12.95 18.64 2.53
C PHE A 33 -11.46 18.90 2.34
N VAL A 34 -10.60 18.26 3.13
CA VAL A 34 -9.17 18.46 3.04
C VAL A 34 -8.60 17.86 1.74
N ASN A 35 -7.85 18.65 1.00
CA ASN A 35 -7.14 18.21 -0.20
C ASN A 35 -5.77 17.64 0.13
N ALA A 36 -5.73 16.65 1.02
CA ALA A 36 -4.52 15.93 1.42
C ALA A 36 -4.65 14.44 1.13
N VAL A 37 -3.53 13.79 0.84
CA VAL A 37 -3.49 12.33 0.80
C VAL A 37 -3.41 11.83 2.23
N CYS A 38 -4.17 10.80 2.57
CA CYS A 38 -4.13 10.15 3.88
C CYS A 38 -4.26 8.63 3.75
N SER A 39 -3.91 7.93 4.81
CA SER A 39 -4.09 6.48 4.92
C SER A 39 -5.57 6.11 4.87
N PRO A 40 -5.93 4.97 4.25
CA PRO A 40 -7.30 4.45 4.25
C PRO A 40 -7.84 4.29 5.69
N GLY A 41 -9.13 4.57 5.88
CA GLY A 41 -9.77 4.45 7.19
C GLY A 41 -9.49 5.59 8.16
N THR A 42 -8.85 6.68 7.71
CA THR A 42 -8.71 7.90 8.51
C THR A 42 -10.10 8.45 8.86
N GLU A 43 -10.38 8.63 10.14
CA GLU A 43 -11.67 9.14 10.59
C GLU A 43 -11.93 10.59 10.16
N ASN A 44 -13.18 10.89 9.87
CA ASN A 44 -13.62 12.26 9.58
C ASN A 44 -13.99 13.00 10.88
N PHE A 45 -13.68 14.30 10.93
CA PHE A 45 -13.95 15.16 12.07
C PHE A 45 -14.18 16.61 11.66
N THR A 46 -14.96 17.32 12.48
CA THR A 46 -15.17 18.78 12.36
C THR A 46 -14.05 19.55 13.10
N ALA A 47 -13.96 20.86 12.85
CA ALA A 47 -13.03 21.74 13.58
C ALA A 47 -13.26 21.69 15.11
N ASP A 48 -14.52 21.70 15.55
CA ASP A 48 -14.87 21.61 16.97
C ASP A 48 -14.44 20.29 17.61
N GLN A 49 -14.54 19.17 16.88
CA GLN A 49 -14.03 17.88 17.33
C GLN A 49 -12.52 17.88 17.42
N TRP A 50 -11.83 18.41 16.38
CA TRP A 50 -10.38 18.54 16.39
C TRP A 50 -9.86 19.32 17.58
N LEU A 51 -10.46 20.45 17.90
CA LEU A 51 -10.05 21.28 19.04
C LEU A 51 -10.18 20.55 20.38
N LYS A 52 -11.17 19.65 20.52
CA LYS A 52 -11.43 18.86 21.73
C LYS A 52 -10.57 17.59 21.84
N PHE A 53 -9.96 17.14 20.75
CA PHE A 53 -9.10 15.95 20.80
C PHE A 53 -7.90 16.15 21.72
N SER A 54 -7.51 15.09 22.41
CA SER A 54 -6.26 15.05 23.17
C SER A 54 -5.06 15.22 22.24
N LYS A 55 -3.92 15.62 22.78
CA LYS A 55 -2.66 15.71 22.00
C LYS A 55 -2.31 14.37 21.37
N VAL A 56 -2.48 13.26 22.10
CA VAL A 56 -2.25 11.89 21.63
C VAL A 56 -3.12 11.61 20.40
N LYS A 57 -4.43 11.86 20.50
CA LYS A 57 -5.37 11.63 19.39
C LYS A 57 -5.06 12.49 18.16
N LYS A 58 -4.64 13.74 18.36
CA LYS A 58 -4.22 14.61 17.25
C LYS A 58 -3.00 14.06 16.51
N GLU A 59 -1.98 13.60 17.24
CA GLU A 59 -0.80 12.99 16.62
C GLU A 59 -1.12 11.66 15.91
N GLU A 60 -2.00 10.82 16.46
CA GLU A 60 -2.49 9.60 15.79
C GLU A 60 -3.14 9.93 14.44
N ILE A 61 -3.98 10.95 14.39
CA ILE A 61 -4.61 11.40 13.15
C ILE A 61 -3.57 11.95 12.18
N LEU A 62 -2.65 12.80 12.65
CA LEU A 62 -1.60 13.39 11.81
C LEU A 62 -0.68 12.35 11.19
N LEU A 63 -0.39 11.25 11.90
CA LEU A 63 0.39 10.13 11.36
C LEU A 63 -0.19 9.58 10.04
N ASN A 64 -1.51 9.60 9.89
CA ASN A 64 -2.18 9.12 8.67
C ASN A 64 -1.98 10.05 7.45
N TYR A 65 -1.51 11.28 7.65
CA TYR A 65 -1.27 12.26 6.60
C TYR A 65 0.21 12.47 6.29
N ARG A 66 1.11 12.07 7.20
CA ARG A 66 2.55 12.29 7.05
C ARG A 66 3.11 11.46 5.89
N LEU A 67 4.10 12.00 5.16
CA LEU A 67 4.79 11.28 4.08
C LEU A 67 5.60 10.09 4.60
N THR A 68 5.96 10.10 5.88
CA THR A 68 6.55 8.95 6.58
C THR A 68 5.64 8.58 7.73
N TYR A 69 5.14 7.37 7.76
CA TYR A 69 4.14 6.92 8.72
C TYR A 69 4.43 5.50 9.24
N LEU A 70 3.83 5.16 10.38
CA LEU A 70 3.87 3.83 10.95
C LEU A 70 2.63 3.04 10.55
N SER A 71 2.83 1.84 10.04
CA SER A 71 1.75 0.90 9.74
C SER A 71 2.04 -0.48 10.30
N ASN A 72 0.99 -1.25 10.59
CA ASN A 72 1.11 -2.67 10.86
C ASN A 72 1.02 -3.41 9.52
N THR A 73 2.16 -3.87 9.04
CA THR A 73 2.27 -4.55 7.75
C THR A 73 2.51 -6.03 7.99
N GLU A 74 1.88 -6.88 7.19
CA GLU A 74 2.18 -8.30 7.19
C GLU A 74 3.51 -8.53 6.46
N VAL A 75 4.44 -9.20 7.13
CA VAL A 75 5.80 -9.43 6.65
C VAL A 75 6.13 -10.92 6.69
N ASN A 76 7.06 -11.34 5.84
CA ASN A 76 7.63 -12.68 5.86
C ASN A 76 8.72 -12.73 6.93
N TRP A 77 8.42 -13.24 8.11
CA TRP A 77 9.36 -13.36 9.22
C TRP A 77 10.04 -14.72 9.22
N CYS A 78 11.36 -14.73 9.22
CA CYS A 78 12.18 -15.92 9.43
C CYS A 78 12.87 -15.84 10.79
N ALA A 79 12.43 -16.66 11.74
CA ALA A 79 12.96 -16.64 13.10
C ALA A 79 14.43 -17.07 13.17
N ASP A 80 14.82 -18.09 12.37
CA ASP A 80 16.19 -18.61 12.33
C ASP A 80 17.19 -17.63 11.73
N LEU A 81 16.77 -16.83 10.75
CA LEU A 81 17.57 -15.74 10.19
C LEU A 81 17.42 -14.45 10.98
N GLY A 82 16.42 -14.34 11.84
CA GLY A 82 16.13 -13.18 12.66
C GLY A 82 15.81 -11.92 11.86
N THR A 83 15.18 -12.07 10.69
CA THR A 83 14.91 -10.94 9.80
C THR A 83 13.61 -11.11 9.02
N VAL A 84 13.11 -9.99 8.51
CA VAL A 84 12.04 -9.95 7.52
C VAL A 84 12.65 -10.20 6.15
N LEU A 85 12.02 -11.06 5.37
CA LEU A 85 12.41 -11.42 4.02
C LEU A 85 11.49 -10.76 3.00
N ALA A 86 12.06 -10.35 1.87
CA ALA A 86 11.28 -9.94 0.71
C ALA A 86 10.52 -11.15 0.12
N ASN A 87 9.47 -10.89 -0.65
CA ASN A 87 8.68 -11.97 -1.26
C ASN A 87 9.54 -12.88 -2.16
N ASP A 88 10.56 -12.32 -2.82
CA ASP A 88 11.47 -13.05 -3.71
C ASP A 88 12.46 -13.96 -2.95
N GLU A 89 12.65 -13.72 -1.66
CA GLU A 89 13.54 -14.51 -0.79
C GLU A 89 12.81 -15.69 -0.11
N VAL A 90 11.51 -15.89 -0.42
CA VAL A 90 10.70 -16.98 0.13
C VAL A 90 10.26 -17.91 -0.99
N ILE A 91 10.65 -19.18 -0.91
CA ILE A 91 10.31 -20.23 -1.87
C ILE A 91 9.63 -21.37 -1.10
N ASN A 92 8.40 -21.73 -1.48
CA ASN A 92 7.63 -22.82 -0.85
C ASN A 92 7.52 -22.68 0.69
N GLY A 93 7.36 -21.44 1.19
CA GLY A 93 7.20 -21.19 2.63
C GLY A 93 8.51 -21.23 3.44
N VAL A 94 9.66 -21.37 2.79
CA VAL A 94 10.99 -21.34 3.43
C VAL A 94 11.87 -20.24 2.82
N ALA A 95 12.83 -19.78 3.60
CA ALA A 95 13.84 -18.84 3.15
C ALA A 95 14.72 -19.48 2.06
N GLU A 96 14.93 -18.82 0.92
CA GLU A 96 15.86 -19.27 -0.13
C GLU A 96 17.25 -19.53 0.46
N ARG A 97 17.66 -18.67 1.36
CA ARG A 97 18.93 -18.83 2.09
C ARG A 97 18.72 -19.70 3.32
N GLY A 98 19.23 -20.93 3.29
CA GLY A 98 19.29 -21.85 4.42
C GLY A 98 18.06 -22.74 4.57
N GLY A 99 16.98 -22.54 3.81
CA GLY A 99 15.79 -23.39 3.84
C GLY A 99 14.98 -23.31 5.15
N TYR A 100 15.13 -22.23 5.90
CA TYR A 100 14.45 -22.05 7.20
C TYR A 100 12.98 -21.70 7.03
N PRO A 101 12.10 -22.16 7.94
CA PRO A 101 10.68 -21.84 7.90
C PRO A 101 10.41 -20.33 7.96
N VAL A 102 9.47 -19.85 7.13
CA VAL A 102 9.03 -18.46 7.09
C VAL A 102 7.58 -18.40 7.52
N THR A 103 7.26 -17.49 8.42
CA THR A 103 5.90 -17.26 8.90
C THR A 103 5.44 -15.84 8.56
N LYS A 104 4.16 -15.68 8.25
CA LYS A 104 3.54 -14.36 8.14
C LYS A 104 3.36 -13.76 9.53
N LYS A 105 3.83 -12.54 9.73
CA LYS A 105 3.72 -11.82 11.01
C LYS A 105 3.34 -10.37 10.76
N LYS A 106 2.33 -9.88 11.48
CA LYS A 106 2.04 -8.44 11.49
C LYS A 106 3.11 -7.74 12.34
N MET A 107 3.85 -6.82 11.71
CA MET A 107 4.89 -6.04 12.37
C MET A 107 4.69 -4.55 12.10
N ARG A 108 4.98 -3.75 13.11
CA ARG A 108 4.96 -2.29 13.00
C ARG A 108 6.16 -1.83 12.19
N GLN A 109 5.91 -1.17 11.07
CA GLN A 109 6.93 -0.77 10.10
C GLN A 109 6.79 0.72 9.76
N TRP A 110 7.91 1.42 9.62
CA TRP A 110 7.93 2.71 8.95
C TRP A 110 7.75 2.53 7.45
N SER A 111 6.88 3.33 6.88
CA SER A 111 6.60 3.34 5.45
C SER A 111 6.69 4.75 4.89
N MET A 112 7.01 4.86 3.61
CA MET A 112 7.00 6.11 2.84
C MET A 112 5.78 6.13 1.92
N LEU A 113 5.01 7.22 1.93
CA LEU A 113 3.78 7.42 1.18
C LEU A 113 4.09 7.73 -0.30
N VAL A 114 4.67 6.75 -0.99
CA VAL A 114 5.08 6.86 -2.41
C VAL A 114 3.87 7.00 -3.33
N GLY A 115 2.78 6.30 -3.00
CA GLY A 115 1.54 6.31 -3.76
C GLY A 115 0.97 7.71 -3.97
N ALA A 116 1.22 8.63 -3.03
CA ALA A 116 0.79 10.02 -3.14
C ALA A 116 1.38 10.76 -4.36
N TYR A 117 2.53 10.33 -4.85
CA TYR A 117 3.22 10.93 -5.99
C TYR A 117 2.94 10.24 -7.33
N ALA A 118 2.13 9.19 -7.37
CA ALA A 118 1.95 8.35 -8.56
C ALA A 118 1.54 9.15 -9.81
N GLU A 119 0.57 10.04 -9.70
CA GLU A 119 0.10 10.87 -10.83
C GLU A 119 1.19 11.86 -11.28
N ARG A 120 1.86 12.50 -10.33
CA ARG A 120 2.95 13.44 -10.62
C ARG A 120 4.12 12.75 -11.31
N LEU A 121 4.52 11.56 -10.82
CA LEU A 121 5.58 10.75 -11.44
C LEU A 121 5.24 10.42 -12.89
N LEU A 122 3.98 10.02 -13.17
CA LEU A 122 3.54 9.72 -14.54
C LEU A 122 3.58 10.96 -15.45
N SER A 123 3.04 12.09 -15.00
CA SER A 123 2.98 13.33 -15.79
C SER A 123 4.38 13.91 -16.04
N ASP A 124 5.32 13.71 -15.11
CA ASP A 124 6.68 14.23 -15.25
C ASP A 124 7.55 13.39 -16.19
N LEU A 125 7.18 12.12 -16.48
CA LEU A 125 7.88 11.31 -17.49
C LEU A 125 7.87 11.93 -18.89
N ASP A 126 6.84 12.70 -19.20
CA ASP A 126 6.71 13.35 -20.51
C ASP A 126 7.61 14.59 -20.65
N LYS A 127 8.12 15.11 -19.51
CA LYS A 127 8.98 16.32 -19.45
C LYS A 127 10.48 16.01 -19.52
N ILE A 128 10.86 14.76 -19.36
CA ILE A 128 12.27 14.33 -19.30
C ILE A 128 12.70 13.66 -20.59
N ASP A 129 13.97 13.89 -20.98
CA ASP A 129 14.57 13.30 -22.17
C ASP A 129 15.22 11.94 -21.82
N TRP A 130 14.35 10.95 -21.57
CA TRP A 130 14.76 9.57 -21.30
C TRP A 130 14.32 8.64 -22.43
N PRO A 131 15.02 7.49 -22.63
CA PRO A 131 14.59 6.48 -23.58
C PRO A 131 13.15 6.00 -23.32
N ASP A 132 12.37 5.82 -24.38
CA ASP A 132 10.96 5.40 -24.27
C ASP A 132 10.80 4.07 -23.52
N SER A 133 11.72 3.13 -23.71
CA SER A 133 11.72 1.85 -23.01
C SER A 133 11.79 2.02 -21.48
N LEU A 134 12.58 2.99 -20.99
CA LEU A 134 12.71 3.28 -19.57
C LEU A 134 11.45 3.97 -19.03
N LYS A 135 10.90 4.93 -19.78
CA LYS A 135 9.61 5.57 -19.43
C LYS A 135 8.49 4.55 -19.37
N GLU A 136 8.43 3.61 -20.32
CA GLU A 136 7.44 2.52 -20.32
C GLU A 136 7.59 1.59 -19.12
N MET A 137 8.81 1.24 -18.72
CA MET A 137 9.04 0.45 -17.51
C MET A 137 8.48 1.14 -16.27
N GLN A 138 8.68 2.46 -16.13
CA GLN A 138 8.12 3.21 -15.00
C GLN A 138 6.60 3.36 -15.09
N ARG A 139 6.02 3.66 -16.27
CA ARG A 139 4.56 3.70 -16.48
C ARG A 139 3.90 2.38 -16.07
N ASN A 140 4.47 1.27 -16.54
CA ASN A 140 3.99 -0.06 -16.21
C ASN A 140 4.12 -0.39 -14.72
N TRP A 141 5.18 0.07 -14.08
CA TRP A 141 5.39 -0.13 -12.64
C TRP A 141 4.42 0.68 -11.80
N ILE A 142 4.22 1.96 -12.12
CA ILE A 142 3.25 2.84 -11.47
C ILE A 142 1.83 2.29 -11.69
N GLY A 143 1.54 1.81 -12.90
CA GLY A 143 0.35 1.04 -13.25
C GLY A 143 -0.95 1.77 -12.96
N LYS A 144 -1.15 2.93 -13.60
CA LYS A 144 -2.41 3.69 -13.52
C LYS A 144 -3.56 2.90 -14.13
N SER A 145 -4.63 2.74 -13.40
CA SER A 145 -5.87 2.11 -13.84
C SER A 145 -7.04 3.03 -13.57
N ILE A 146 -7.85 3.28 -14.59
CA ILE A 146 -9.08 4.06 -14.49
C ILE A 146 -10.24 3.08 -14.45
N GLY A 147 -11.16 3.29 -13.52
CA GLY A 147 -12.30 2.39 -13.32
C GLY A 147 -13.29 2.94 -12.32
N ALA A 148 -13.95 2.06 -11.59
CA ALA A 148 -14.87 2.43 -10.52
C ALA A 148 -14.68 1.54 -9.29
N LYS A 149 -14.96 2.12 -8.13
CA LYS A 149 -15.25 1.39 -6.90
C LYS A 149 -16.73 1.07 -6.87
N VAL A 150 -17.06 -0.15 -6.51
CA VAL A 150 -18.44 -0.62 -6.37
C VAL A 150 -18.60 -1.24 -4.99
N LEU A 151 -19.66 -0.85 -4.30
CA LEU A 151 -20.01 -1.34 -2.97
C LEU A 151 -21.12 -2.38 -3.07
N PHE A 152 -20.82 -3.59 -2.66
CA PHE A 152 -21.78 -4.70 -2.60
C PHE A 152 -22.21 -4.95 -1.14
N GLN A 153 -23.51 -4.86 -0.87
CA GLN A 153 -24.05 -5.19 0.45
C GLN A 153 -23.96 -6.69 0.70
N ILE A 154 -23.41 -7.11 1.83
CA ILE A 154 -23.43 -8.53 2.23
C ILE A 154 -24.83 -8.85 2.78
N GLU A 155 -25.44 -9.91 2.29
CA GLU A 155 -26.77 -10.34 2.74
C GLU A 155 -26.70 -10.77 4.21
N GLY A 156 -27.58 -10.20 5.04
CA GLY A 156 -27.64 -10.50 6.47
C GLY A 156 -26.57 -9.84 7.36
N PHE A 157 -25.73 -8.97 6.81
CA PHE A 157 -24.70 -8.22 7.53
C PHE A 157 -24.81 -6.73 7.23
N ASP A 158 -24.39 -5.85 8.16
CA ASP A 158 -24.31 -4.42 7.92
C ASP A 158 -23.11 -4.00 7.06
N GLN A 159 -22.16 -4.92 6.87
CA GLN A 159 -20.91 -4.69 6.14
C GLN A 159 -21.12 -4.77 4.64
N LYS A 160 -20.31 -3.97 3.93
CA LYS A 160 -20.23 -3.97 2.47
C LYS A 160 -18.86 -4.46 2.01
N ILE A 161 -18.81 -5.10 0.86
CA ILE A 161 -17.57 -5.42 0.16
C ILE A 161 -17.32 -4.34 -0.89
N GLU A 162 -16.19 -3.66 -0.81
CA GLU A 162 -15.71 -2.72 -1.83
C GLU A 162 -14.90 -3.47 -2.88
N VAL A 163 -15.21 -3.28 -4.15
CA VAL A 163 -14.47 -3.82 -5.29
C VAL A 163 -14.01 -2.69 -6.18
N PHE A 164 -12.76 -2.72 -6.62
CA PHE A 164 -12.29 -1.90 -7.72
C PHE A 164 -12.30 -2.69 -9.02
N THR A 165 -12.89 -2.12 -10.07
CA THR A 165 -12.89 -2.70 -11.41
C THR A 165 -12.53 -1.68 -12.48
N THR A 166 -11.74 -2.10 -13.47
CA THR A 166 -11.48 -1.31 -14.69
C THR A 166 -12.58 -1.48 -15.74
N ARG A 167 -13.55 -2.37 -15.48
CA ARG A 167 -14.66 -2.70 -16.37
C ARG A 167 -16.01 -2.59 -15.63
N PRO A 168 -16.37 -1.41 -15.11
CA PRO A 168 -17.67 -1.24 -14.45
C PRO A 168 -18.84 -1.46 -15.41
N ASP A 169 -18.65 -1.27 -16.73
CA ASP A 169 -19.62 -1.57 -17.80
C ASP A 169 -20.07 -3.04 -17.79
N THR A 170 -19.31 -3.95 -17.18
CA THR A 170 -19.66 -5.39 -17.11
C THR A 170 -20.37 -5.79 -15.83
N LEU A 171 -20.77 -4.84 -14.98
CA LEU A 171 -21.34 -5.10 -13.67
C LEU A 171 -22.55 -6.06 -13.71
N PHE A 172 -23.42 -5.97 -14.71
CA PHE A 172 -24.60 -6.84 -14.88
C PHE A 172 -24.24 -8.29 -15.25
N GLY A 173 -22.98 -8.54 -15.63
CA GLY A 173 -22.46 -9.88 -15.91
C GLY A 173 -21.83 -10.57 -14.72
N VAL A 174 -21.82 -9.93 -13.55
CA VAL A 174 -21.25 -10.51 -12.32
C VAL A 174 -22.11 -11.69 -11.87
N THR A 175 -21.47 -12.84 -11.68
CA THR A 175 -22.16 -14.06 -11.22
C THR A 175 -21.59 -14.66 -9.96
N PHE A 176 -20.39 -14.24 -9.54
CA PHE A 176 -19.83 -14.55 -8.23
C PHE A 176 -18.84 -13.47 -7.79
N MET A 177 -18.55 -13.46 -6.50
CA MET A 177 -17.55 -12.60 -5.86
C MET A 177 -16.43 -13.47 -5.35
N THR A 178 -15.16 -13.05 -5.52
CA THR A 178 -14.02 -13.76 -4.93
C THR A 178 -13.26 -12.86 -4.00
N LEU A 179 -13.00 -13.34 -2.78
CA LEU A 179 -12.21 -12.67 -1.76
C LEU A 179 -10.84 -13.32 -1.60
N ALA A 180 -9.86 -12.53 -1.21
CA ALA A 180 -8.59 -13.08 -0.75
C ALA A 180 -8.79 -13.87 0.55
N PRO A 181 -8.26 -15.11 0.64
CA PRO A 181 -8.49 -15.98 1.80
C PRO A 181 -8.06 -15.40 3.14
N GLU A 182 -7.06 -14.51 3.14
CA GLU A 182 -6.49 -13.86 4.33
C GLU A 182 -7.27 -12.67 4.87
N LEU A 183 -8.34 -12.21 4.20
CA LEU A 183 -9.16 -11.09 4.70
C LEU A 183 -9.91 -11.47 5.97
N ASP A 184 -9.86 -10.60 6.98
CA ASP A 184 -10.53 -10.83 8.27
C ASP A 184 -12.05 -11.02 8.13
N ILE A 185 -12.67 -10.37 7.13
CA ILE A 185 -14.10 -10.47 6.86
C ILE A 185 -14.52 -11.90 6.49
N VAL A 186 -13.64 -12.69 5.86
CA VAL A 186 -13.93 -14.07 5.46
C VAL A 186 -14.38 -14.91 6.65
N LYS A 187 -13.68 -14.80 7.79
CA LYS A 187 -14.04 -15.52 9.01
C LYS A 187 -15.41 -15.12 9.58
N THR A 188 -15.76 -13.84 9.41
CA THR A 188 -17.01 -13.29 9.93
C THR A 188 -18.22 -13.75 9.12
N ILE A 189 -18.09 -13.80 7.79
CA ILE A 189 -19.19 -14.11 6.87
C ILE A 189 -19.31 -15.58 6.53
N THR A 190 -18.33 -16.42 6.89
CA THR A 190 -18.37 -17.86 6.59
C THR A 190 -19.42 -18.56 7.43
N HIS A 191 -20.36 -19.27 6.76
CA HIS A 191 -21.39 -20.07 7.42
C HIS A 191 -20.78 -21.27 8.16
N GLU A 192 -21.43 -21.73 9.20
CA GLU A 192 -20.95 -22.81 10.07
C GLU A 192 -20.60 -24.08 9.28
N GLU A 193 -21.43 -24.44 8.31
CA GLU A 193 -21.24 -25.64 7.48
C GLU A 193 -20.00 -25.59 6.59
N GLN A 194 -19.52 -24.38 6.20
CA GLN A 194 -18.35 -24.16 5.36
C GLN A 194 -17.07 -23.88 6.14
N LYS A 195 -17.14 -23.66 7.45
CA LYS A 195 -15.98 -23.24 8.26
C LYS A 195 -14.78 -24.15 8.16
N ASN A 196 -14.99 -25.46 8.18
CA ASN A 196 -13.90 -26.41 8.11
C ASN A 196 -13.17 -26.35 6.77
N GLU A 197 -13.92 -26.31 5.67
CA GLU A 197 -13.36 -26.25 4.32
C GLU A 197 -12.65 -24.91 4.06
N VAL A 198 -13.27 -23.81 4.48
CA VAL A 198 -12.70 -22.46 4.38
C VAL A 198 -11.41 -22.34 5.21
N ASN A 199 -11.38 -22.81 6.45
CA ASN A 199 -10.18 -22.75 7.28
C ASN A 199 -9.03 -23.57 6.70
N ASN A 200 -9.31 -24.79 6.24
CA ASN A 200 -8.30 -25.63 5.58
C ASN A 200 -7.74 -24.95 4.33
N TYR A 201 -8.59 -24.29 3.55
CA TYR A 201 -8.16 -23.56 2.35
C TYR A 201 -7.28 -22.35 2.70
N ILE A 202 -7.65 -21.60 3.74
CA ILE A 202 -6.83 -20.48 4.25
C ILE A 202 -5.45 -20.97 4.66
N GLU A 203 -5.36 -22.05 5.45
CA GLU A 203 -4.10 -22.62 5.90
C GLU A 203 -3.20 -23.07 4.73
N GLN A 204 -3.77 -23.75 3.75
CA GLN A 204 -3.05 -24.17 2.54
C GLN A 204 -2.55 -22.94 1.72
N THR A 205 -3.37 -21.92 1.58
CA THR A 205 -3.03 -20.72 0.83
C THR A 205 -1.92 -19.92 1.53
N GLN A 206 -1.92 -19.86 2.85
CA GLN A 206 -0.87 -19.18 3.64
C GLN A 206 0.52 -19.78 3.48
N GLN A 207 0.63 -21.06 3.11
CA GLN A 207 1.90 -21.72 2.85
C GLN A 207 2.50 -21.37 1.48
N ARG A 208 1.71 -20.76 0.58
CA ARG A 208 2.14 -20.37 -0.78
C ARG A 208 2.53 -18.90 -0.82
N SER A 209 3.64 -18.59 -1.50
CA SER A 209 4.03 -17.20 -1.75
C SER A 209 3.06 -16.50 -2.71
N GLN A 210 2.95 -15.18 -2.64
CA GLN A 210 2.14 -14.40 -3.59
C GLN A 210 2.60 -14.61 -5.04
N ARG A 211 3.91 -14.75 -5.27
CA ARG A 211 4.47 -15.00 -6.60
C ARG A 211 4.03 -16.35 -7.16
N GLU A 212 4.03 -17.41 -6.34
CA GLU A 212 3.53 -18.73 -6.74
C GLU A 212 2.04 -18.68 -7.04
N ARG A 213 1.23 -18.01 -6.20
CA ARG A 213 -0.20 -17.82 -6.41
C ARG A 213 -0.50 -17.08 -7.73
N MET A 214 0.30 -16.07 -8.07
CA MET A 214 0.14 -15.32 -9.33
C MET A 214 0.67 -16.05 -10.56
N SER A 215 1.69 -16.90 -10.42
CA SER A 215 2.30 -17.64 -11.54
C SER A 215 1.55 -18.91 -11.90
N ASP A 216 0.79 -19.46 -10.94
CA ASP A 216 0.02 -20.69 -11.15
C ASP A 216 -1.33 -20.40 -11.83
N VAL A 217 -1.25 -20.02 -13.11
CA VAL A 217 -2.44 -19.74 -13.94
C VAL A 217 -3.24 -21.00 -14.28
N LYS A 218 -2.67 -22.19 -14.08
CA LYS A 218 -3.27 -23.46 -14.49
C LYS A 218 -4.12 -24.12 -13.41
N SER A 219 -3.87 -23.83 -12.13
CA SER A 219 -4.66 -24.42 -11.04
C SER A 219 -5.76 -23.44 -10.61
N ILE A 220 -6.99 -23.80 -10.92
CA ILE A 220 -8.16 -23.05 -10.47
C ILE A 220 -8.61 -23.67 -9.15
N THR A 221 -8.50 -22.91 -8.05
CA THR A 221 -8.94 -23.35 -6.73
C THR A 221 -9.81 -22.29 -6.05
N GLY A 222 -10.70 -22.72 -5.20
CA GLY A 222 -11.56 -21.82 -4.43
C GLY A 222 -12.55 -22.59 -3.58
N VAL A 223 -13.10 -21.93 -2.56
CA VAL A 223 -14.10 -22.48 -1.63
C VAL A 223 -15.23 -21.49 -1.45
N PHE A 224 -16.46 -21.98 -1.48
CA PHE A 224 -17.64 -21.20 -1.20
C PHE A 224 -17.78 -20.90 0.29
N THR A 225 -18.08 -19.65 0.65
CA THR A 225 -18.20 -19.23 2.07
C THR A 225 -19.57 -19.50 2.68
N GLY A 226 -20.58 -19.86 1.88
CA GLY A 226 -21.97 -19.94 2.29
C GLY A 226 -22.74 -18.62 2.21
N SER A 227 -22.04 -17.50 2.07
CA SER A 227 -22.60 -16.14 2.07
C SER A 227 -22.75 -15.57 0.66
N TYR A 228 -23.55 -14.50 0.59
CA TYR A 228 -23.85 -13.80 -0.66
C TYR A 228 -23.71 -12.30 -0.49
N VAL A 229 -23.42 -11.60 -1.59
CA VAL A 229 -23.66 -10.17 -1.73
C VAL A 229 -24.87 -9.91 -2.62
N LEU A 230 -25.45 -8.72 -2.47
CA LEU A 230 -26.55 -8.26 -3.31
C LEU A 230 -26.01 -7.39 -4.44
N HIS A 231 -26.41 -7.69 -5.67
CA HIS A 231 -26.10 -6.87 -6.82
C HIS A 231 -26.67 -5.44 -6.62
N PRO A 232 -25.88 -4.37 -6.75
CA PRO A 232 -26.28 -3.03 -6.34
C PRO A 232 -27.49 -2.45 -7.08
N PHE A 233 -27.77 -2.92 -8.32
CA PHE A 233 -28.90 -2.47 -9.12
C PHE A 233 -30.08 -3.42 -9.12
N THR A 234 -29.84 -4.74 -9.30
CA THR A 234 -30.91 -5.73 -9.44
C THR A 234 -31.34 -6.37 -8.12
N GLY A 235 -30.52 -6.30 -7.08
CA GLY A 235 -30.76 -7.02 -5.82
C GLY A 235 -30.55 -8.54 -5.90
N GLU A 236 -30.10 -9.08 -7.04
CA GLU A 236 -29.78 -10.50 -7.18
C GLU A 236 -28.68 -10.94 -6.21
N ARG A 237 -28.81 -12.15 -5.69
CA ARG A 237 -27.83 -12.78 -4.79
C ARG A 237 -26.63 -13.29 -5.59
N ILE A 238 -25.44 -12.85 -5.23
CA ILE A 238 -24.17 -13.23 -5.84
C ILE A 238 -23.34 -13.98 -4.79
N PRO A 239 -22.98 -15.27 -5.01
CA PRO A 239 -22.26 -16.07 -4.03
C PRO A 239 -20.83 -15.54 -3.81
N ILE A 240 -20.38 -15.60 -2.56
CA ILE A 240 -19.04 -15.19 -2.14
C ILE A 240 -18.14 -16.41 -2.02
N TRP A 241 -17.08 -16.44 -2.80
CA TRP A 241 -16.02 -17.45 -2.79
C TRP A 241 -14.74 -16.88 -2.22
N ILE A 242 -13.85 -17.71 -1.75
CA ILE A 242 -12.45 -17.39 -1.54
C ILE A 242 -11.60 -18.08 -2.60
N GLY A 243 -10.58 -17.38 -3.10
CA GLY A 243 -9.70 -17.92 -4.15
C GLY A 243 -8.26 -17.42 -3.99
N ASP A 244 -7.30 -18.31 -4.18
CA ASP A 244 -5.88 -18.02 -3.97
C ASP A 244 -5.27 -17.05 -5.00
N TYR A 245 -5.96 -16.83 -6.12
CA TYR A 245 -5.57 -15.86 -7.14
C TYR A 245 -5.91 -14.39 -6.78
N VAL A 246 -6.71 -14.17 -5.73
CA VAL A 246 -7.00 -12.84 -5.19
C VAL A 246 -6.06 -12.56 -4.02
N LEU A 247 -5.39 -11.40 -4.04
CA LEU A 247 -4.43 -11.00 -3.01
C LEU A 247 -5.02 -9.88 -2.15
N ALA A 248 -4.87 -9.98 -0.81
CA ALA A 248 -5.44 -9.00 0.13
C ALA A 248 -4.81 -7.60 0.01
N ASP A 249 -3.56 -7.53 -0.39
CA ASP A 249 -2.80 -6.28 -0.54
C ASP A 249 -2.77 -5.76 -1.98
N TYR A 250 -3.61 -6.32 -2.86
CA TYR A 250 -3.83 -5.79 -4.21
C TYR A 250 -5.28 -5.32 -4.38
N GLY A 251 -5.45 -4.02 -4.57
CA GLY A 251 -6.78 -3.38 -4.59
C GLY A 251 -7.47 -3.49 -3.23
N THR A 252 -8.70 -3.97 -3.24
CA THR A 252 -9.53 -4.15 -2.04
C THR A 252 -9.44 -5.57 -1.46
N GLY A 253 -8.67 -6.46 -2.07
CA GLY A 253 -8.66 -7.89 -1.73
C GLY A 253 -9.95 -8.62 -2.16
N ALA A 254 -10.79 -7.98 -2.97
CA ALA A 254 -12.05 -8.52 -3.48
C ALA A 254 -12.15 -8.28 -5.00
N VAL A 255 -12.69 -9.24 -5.71
CA VAL A 255 -12.91 -9.18 -7.17
C VAL A 255 -14.35 -9.57 -7.48
N MET A 256 -15.05 -8.73 -8.23
CA MET A 256 -16.29 -9.12 -8.89
C MET A 256 -15.97 -9.96 -10.12
N ALA A 257 -16.47 -11.16 -10.21
CA ALA A 257 -16.18 -12.08 -11.30
C ALA A 257 -17.22 -11.98 -12.42
N VAL A 258 -16.72 -11.79 -13.64
CA VAL A 258 -17.53 -11.65 -14.86
C VAL A 258 -17.16 -12.74 -15.88
N PRO A 259 -17.66 -13.96 -15.73
CA PRO A 259 -17.23 -15.10 -16.56
C PRO A 259 -17.42 -14.93 -18.06
N CYS A 260 -18.39 -14.15 -18.49
CA CYS A 260 -18.57 -13.90 -19.93
C CYS A 260 -17.47 -13.02 -20.54
N GLY A 261 -16.73 -12.23 -19.72
CA GLY A 261 -15.76 -11.22 -20.17
C GLY A 261 -14.33 -11.45 -19.69
N ASP A 262 -14.09 -12.42 -18.81
CA ASP A 262 -12.78 -12.79 -18.28
C ASP A 262 -12.58 -14.29 -18.32
N GLN A 263 -11.47 -14.76 -18.90
CA GLN A 263 -11.23 -16.20 -19.11
C GLN A 263 -10.99 -16.95 -17.80
N ARG A 264 -10.33 -16.34 -16.82
CA ARG A 264 -10.09 -16.96 -15.51
C ARG A 264 -11.41 -17.14 -14.76
N ASP A 265 -12.25 -16.12 -14.78
CA ASP A 265 -13.59 -16.19 -14.18
C ASP A 265 -14.48 -17.22 -14.89
N TYR A 266 -14.34 -17.32 -16.22
CA TYR A 266 -15.03 -18.34 -17.02
C TYR A 266 -14.65 -19.75 -16.60
N ASP A 267 -13.35 -20.01 -16.53
CA ASP A 267 -12.81 -21.32 -16.17
C ASP A 267 -13.19 -21.69 -14.72
N PHE A 268 -13.18 -20.70 -13.80
CA PHE A 268 -13.66 -20.87 -12.44
C PHE A 268 -15.16 -21.23 -12.41
N ALA A 269 -15.97 -20.44 -13.12
CA ALA A 269 -17.42 -20.68 -13.19
C ALA A 269 -17.75 -22.05 -13.76
N LYS A 270 -17.04 -22.50 -14.81
CA LYS A 270 -17.20 -23.86 -15.39
C LYS A 270 -16.83 -24.96 -14.39
N LYS A 271 -15.72 -24.81 -13.67
CA LYS A 271 -15.23 -25.77 -12.67
C LYS A 271 -16.24 -25.96 -11.53
N PHE A 272 -16.80 -24.87 -11.03
CA PHE A 272 -17.69 -24.87 -9.87
C PHE A 272 -19.15 -24.81 -10.22
N ASN A 273 -19.52 -25.00 -11.51
CA ASN A 273 -20.89 -24.98 -12.03
C ASN A 273 -21.66 -23.70 -11.66
N ILE A 274 -20.98 -22.55 -11.68
CA ILE A 274 -21.58 -21.23 -11.47
C ILE A 274 -22.22 -20.77 -12.79
N PRO A 275 -23.43 -20.19 -12.80
CA PRO A 275 -24.06 -19.67 -14.00
C PRO A 275 -23.22 -18.59 -14.68
N ILE A 276 -23.21 -18.57 -16.01
CA ILE A 276 -22.53 -17.53 -16.80
C ILE A 276 -23.60 -16.70 -17.52
N LYS A 277 -23.63 -15.40 -17.25
CA LYS A 277 -24.52 -14.44 -17.90
C LYS A 277 -23.79 -13.80 -19.09
N ASN A 278 -24.32 -13.93 -20.30
CA ASN A 278 -23.79 -13.22 -21.46
C ASN A 278 -24.37 -11.79 -21.52
N ILE A 279 -23.47 -10.81 -21.47
CA ILE A 279 -23.80 -9.38 -21.56
C ILE A 279 -23.29 -8.73 -22.86
N PHE A 280 -22.89 -9.52 -23.84
CA PHE A 280 -22.35 -9.01 -25.10
C PHE A 280 -23.27 -9.38 -26.28
N LYS A 281 -23.68 -8.37 -27.05
CA LYS A 281 -24.63 -8.54 -28.16
C LYS A 281 -24.00 -9.29 -29.32
N GLY A 282 -24.66 -10.37 -29.73
CA GLY A 282 -24.26 -11.13 -30.92
C GLY A 282 -23.02 -11.99 -30.77
N VAL A 283 -22.56 -12.21 -29.51
CA VAL A 283 -21.36 -13.00 -29.21
C VAL A 283 -21.75 -14.31 -28.55
N SER A 284 -21.16 -15.44 -28.99
CA SER A 284 -21.24 -16.72 -28.28
C SER A 284 -20.13 -16.83 -27.25
N ILE A 285 -20.52 -17.30 -26.04
CA ILE A 285 -19.61 -17.60 -24.93
C ILE A 285 -19.64 -19.08 -24.54
N ASP A 286 -20.02 -19.97 -25.46
CA ASP A 286 -20.21 -21.40 -25.17
C ASP A 286 -18.90 -22.13 -24.86
N LYS A 287 -17.80 -21.71 -25.50
CA LYS A 287 -16.48 -22.35 -25.41
C LYS A 287 -15.48 -21.61 -24.57
N GLU A 288 -15.51 -20.27 -24.57
CA GLU A 288 -14.56 -19.39 -23.92
C GLU A 288 -15.18 -18.02 -23.60
N ALA A 289 -14.54 -17.25 -22.73
CA ALA A 289 -14.93 -15.89 -22.43
C ALA A 289 -14.68 -14.95 -23.63
N PHE A 290 -15.49 -13.92 -23.76
CA PHE A 290 -15.29 -12.89 -24.75
C PHE A 290 -14.44 -11.75 -24.17
N VAL A 291 -13.14 -11.75 -24.46
CA VAL A 291 -12.17 -10.79 -23.88
C VAL A 291 -11.92 -9.54 -24.75
N ASN A 292 -12.44 -9.53 -25.98
CA ASN A 292 -12.27 -8.41 -26.89
C ASN A 292 -13.11 -7.21 -26.44
N LYS A 293 -12.47 -6.02 -26.33
CA LYS A 293 -13.10 -4.79 -25.85
C LYS A 293 -13.51 -3.85 -27.00
N GLU A 294 -12.95 -4.05 -28.18
CA GLU A 294 -13.17 -3.18 -29.33
C GLU A 294 -14.52 -3.48 -30.00
N ASN A 295 -15.28 -2.43 -30.27
CA ASN A 295 -16.57 -2.49 -30.98
C ASN A 295 -17.64 -3.38 -30.33
N THR A 296 -17.58 -3.59 -29.02
CA THR A 296 -18.55 -4.40 -28.29
C THR A 296 -19.76 -3.57 -27.89
N ILE A 297 -20.96 -4.11 -28.10
CA ILE A 297 -22.22 -3.56 -27.63
C ILE A 297 -22.68 -4.37 -26.41
N ILE A 298 -23.04 -3.68 -25.36
CA ILE A 298 -23.58 -4.30 -24.14
C ILE A 298 -25.03 -4.73 -24.37
N ASP A 299 -25.40 -5.90 -23.86
CA ASP A 299 -26.73 -6.49 -23.91
C ASP A 299 -27.10 -7.03 -22.51
N ASN A 300 -28.39 -7.37 -22.31
CA ASN A 300 -28.87 -7.95 -21.04
C ASN A 300 -28.41 -7.23 -19.76
N SER A 301 -28.27 -5.90 -19.82
CA SER A 301 -27.63 -5.08 -18.79
C SER A 301 -28.45 -3.84 -18.43
N ASP A 302 -29.77 -3.97 -18.34
CA ASP A 302 -30.70 -2.91 -17.97
C ASP A 302 -30.42 -1.59 -18.76
N PHE A 303 -30.16 -0.50 -18.06
CA PHE A 303 -29.89 0.83 -18.65
C PHE A 303 -28.59 0.91 -19.48
N LEU A 304 -27.73 -0.11 -19.44
CA LEU A 304 -26.51 -0.20 -20.27
C LEU A 304 -26.77 -0.91 -21.62
N THR A 305 -27.92 -1.57 -21.76
CA THR A 305 -28.25 -2.34 -22.97
C THR A 305 -28.25 -1.46 -24.23
N ASN A 306 -27.58 -1.94 -25.27
CA ASN A 306 -27.34 -1.28 -26.56
C ASN A 306 -26.29 -0.13 -26.53
N LEU A 307 -25.61 0.12 -25.42
CA LEU A 307 -24.48 1.05 -25.38
C LEU A 307 -23.19 0.33 -25.82
N ASN A 308 -22.26 1.10 -26.41
CA ASN A 308 -20.88 0.66 -26.58
C ASN A 308 -20.14 0.73 -25.23
N CYS A 309 -18.97 0.06 -25.11
CA CYS A 309 -18.24 0.01 -23.83
C CYS A 309 -17.89 1.38 -23.27
N PRO A 310 -17.37 2.39 -24.02
CA PRO A 310 -17.05 3.70 -23.46
C PRO A 310 -18.27 4.43 -22.88
N ASP A 311 -19.40 4.39 -23.61
CA ASP A 311 -20.63 5.05 -23.15
C ASP A 311 -21.22 4.31 -21.94
N ALA A 312 -21.16 2.96 -21.95
CA ALA A 312 -21.59 2.14 -20.83
C ALA A 312 -20.74 2.38 -19.57
N MET A 313 -19.41 2.56 -19.71
CA MET A 313 -18.53 2.93 -18.60
C MET A 313 -18.90 4.28 -17.98
N SER A 314 -19.15 5.31 -18.81
CA SER A 314 -19.56 6.63 -18.32
C SER A 314 -20.92 6.56 -17.63
N ARG A 315 -21.87 5.85 -18.23
CA ARG A 315 -23.24 5.72 -17.70
C ARG A 315 -23.29 4.95 -16.38
N ILE A 316 -22.55 3.85 -16.26
CA ILE A 316 -22.56 3.06 -15.02
C ILE A 316 -21.93 3.84 -13.86
N ILE A 317 -20.86 4.62 -14.10
CA ILE A 317 -20.24 5.45 -13.08
C ILE A 317 -21.24 6.48 -12.55
N GLU A 318 -21.93 7.19 -13.45
CA GLU A 318 -22.97 8.14 -13.09
C GLU A 318 -24.07 7.49 -12.22
N GLU A 319 -24.54 6.31 -12.60
CA GLU A 319 -25.58 5.60 -11.84
C GLU A 319 -25.09 5.05 -10.49
N LEU A 320 -23.81 4.62 -10.40
CA LEU A 320 -23.19 4.21 -9.13
C LEU A 320 -23.13 5.39 -8.14
N GLU A 321 -22.75 6.57 -8.62
CA GLU A 321 -22.67 7.80 -7.84
C GLU A 321 -24.07 8.28 -7.41
N ASN A 322 -25.05 8.31 -8.34
CA ASN A 322 -26.42 8.67 -8.04
C ASN A 322 -27.08 7.77 -6.97
N LYS A 323 -26.71 6.50 -6.96
CA LYS A 323 -27.23 5.49 -6.01
C LYS A 323 -26.41 5.37 -4.73
N GLU A 324 -25.33 6.14 -4.61
CA GLU A 324 -24.38 6.08 -3.46
C GLU A 324 -23.84 4.67 -3.21
N CYS A 325 -23.69 3.87 -4.27
CA CYS A 325 -23.18 2.50 -4.20
C CYS A 325 -21.83 2.32 -4.94
N GLY A 326 -21.19 3.41 -5.33
CA GLY A 326 -19.86 3.42 -5.95
C GLY A 326 -19.49 4.80 -6.47
N GLU A 327 -18.29 4.88 -7.03
CA GLU A 327 -17.73 6.11 -7.60
C GLU A 327 -16.69 5.80 -8.68
N GLY A 328 -16.56 6.71 -9.64
CA GLY A 328 -15.44 6.69 -10.59
C GLY A 328 -14.13 6.92 -9.84
N THR A 329 -13.10 6.12 -10.11
CA THR A 329 -11.84 6.27 -9.39
C THR A 329 -10.63 5.85 -10.23
N ILE A 330 -9.48 6.40 -9.85
CA ILE A 330 -8.19 6.04 -10.41
C ILE A 330 -7.43 5.26 -9.34
N ASN A 331 -6.91 4.11 -9.71
CA ASN A 331 -6.07 3.29 -8.86
C ASN A 331 -4.66 3.17 -9.45
N TYR A 332 -3.66 2.97 -8.58
CA TYR A 332 -2.27 2.78 -8.96
C TYR A 332 -1.75 1.46 -8.40
N ARG A 333 -0.95 0.75 -9.17
CA ARG A 333 -0.25 -0.46 -8.71
C ARG A 333 0.91 -0.12 -7.78
N LEU A 334 1.47 1.08 -7.93
CA LEU A 334 2.56 1.58 -7.10
C LEU A 334 2.17 1.53 -5.62
N ARG A 335 2.99 0.85 -4.82
CA ARG A 335 2.77 0.68 -3.38
C ARG A 335 3.73 1.54 -2.59
N ASP A 336 3.31 1.90 -1.38
CA ASP A 336 4.17 2.56 -0.41
C ASP A 336 5.34 1.65 -0.04
N ALA A 337 6.48 2.27 0.22
CA ALA A 337 7.71 1.53 0.48
C ALA A 337 7.96 1.37 1.97
N ILE A 338 8.21 0.14 2.41
CA ILE A 338 8.65 -0.16 3.78
C ILE A 338 10.06 0.40 3.97
N PHE A 339 10.20 1.33 4.90
CA PHE A 339 11.44 2.08 5.15
C PHE A 339 12.15 1.68 6.43
N SER A 340 11.73 0.65 7.13
CA SER A 340 12.41 0.12 8.32
C SER A 340 13.01 -1.24 8.08
N ARG A 341 14.14 -1.53 8.74
CA ARG A 341 14.84 -2.79 8.70
C ARG A 341 15.16 -3.27 10.11
N GLN A 342 14.94 -4.55 10.35
CA GLN A 342 15.21 -5.23 11.61
C GLN A 342 16.66 -5.71 11.64
N ARG A 343 17.59 -4.79 11.47
CA ARG A 343 19.03 -5.07 11.47
C ARG A 343 19.78 -3.99 12.23
N TYR A 344 21.01 -4.29 12.66
CA TYR A 344 21.85 -3.31 13.35
C TYR A 344 22.49 -2.30 12.36
N TRP A 345 23.13 -2.80 11.29
CA TRP A 345 23.82 -1.95 10.33
C TRP A 345 22.83 -1.22 9.42
N GLY A 346 22.76 0.08 9.63
CA GLY A 346 21.91 1.02 8.90
C GLY A 346 21.82 2.34 9.65
N GLU A 347 21.35 3.38 9.02
CA GLU A 347 21.10 4.66 9.67
C GLU A 347 19.98 4.50 10.70
N PRO A 348 20.18 4.87 11.98
CA PRO A 348 19.13 4.81 12.99
C PRO A 348 18.02 5.82 12.67
N ILE A 349 16.79 5.41 12.89
CA ILE A 349 15.63 6.29 12.69
C ILE A 349 15.51 7.23 13.89
N PRO A 350 15.57 8.57 13.70
CA PRO A 350 15.69 9.55 14.78
C PRO A 350 14.32 9.83 15.46
N MET A 351 13.75 8.80 16.08
CA MET A 351 12.44 8.84 16.74
C MET A 351 12.50 8.20 18.12
N TYR A 352 11.77 8.77 19.06
CA TYR A 352 11.48 8.15 20.36
C TYR A 352 9.97 7.98 20.55
N TYR A 353 9.56 7.12 21.46
CA TYR A 353 8.15 6.78 21.67
C TYR A 353 7.64 7.27 23.03
N LYS A 354 6.62 8.12 22.99
CA LYS A 354 5.85 8.53 24.14
C LYS A 354 4.40 8.10 23.94
N ASP A 355 3.85 7.37 24.91
CA ASP A 355 2.47 6.85 24.83
C ASP A 355 2.21 6.06 23.53
N GLN A 356 3.21 5.27 23.09
CA GLN A 356 3.24 4.53 21.82
C GLN A 356 3.25 5.40 20.54
N ILE A 357 3.27 6.71 20.67
CA ILE A 357 3.32 7.65 19.56
C ILE A 357 4.77 8.05 19.26
N PRO A 358 5.19 8.04 17.98
CA PRO A 358 6.53 8.47 17.61
C PRO A 358 6.67 9.99 17.68
N HIS A 359 7.76 10.43 18.28
CA HIS A 359 8.17 11.81 18.35
C HIS A 359 9.55 11.99 17.72
N PRO A 360 9.76 12.97 16.83
CA PRO A 360 11.05 13.19 16.19
C PRO A 360 12.06 13.78 17.15
N LEU A 361 13.32 13.40 16.96
CA LEU A 361 14.46 14.18 17.46
C LEU A 361 14.57 15.50 16.67
N THR A 362 15.10 16.55 17.27
CA THR A 362 15.35 17.80 16.56
C THR A 362 16.65 17.72 15.75
N LEU A 363 16.84 18.63 14.79
CA LEU A 363 18.08 18.66 14.00
C LEU A 363 19.32 18.88 14.88
N GLU A 364 19.17 19.62 15.99
CA GLU A 364 20.23 19.87 16.97
C GLU A 364 20.63 18.63 17.78
N ASP A 365 19.74 17.62 17.86
CA ASP A 365 19.96 16.36 18.56
C ASP A 365 20.73 15.34 17.69
N LEU A 366 21.01 15.67 16.43
CA LEU A 366 21.74 14.82 15.49
C LEU A 366 23.26 15.10 15.51
N PRO A 367 24.08 14.11 15.16
CA PRO A 367 23.75 12.79 14.63
C PRO A 367 23.35 11.79 15.72
N LEU A 368 22.29 11.02 15.48
CA LEU A 368 21.96 9.85 16.27
C LEU A 368 22.89 8.70 15.85
N ARG A 369 23.77 8.24 16.75
CA ARG A 369 24.77 7.20 16.47
C ARG A 369 24.33 5.87 17.02
N LEU A 370 24.61 4.78 16.27
CA LEU A 370 24.37 3.43 16.73
C LEU A 370 25.14 3.13 18.04
N PRO A 371 24.51 2.49 19.03
CA PRO A 371 25.16 2.10 20.27
C PRO A 371 26.03 0.85 20.04
N GLU A 372 27.02 0.64 20.87
CA GLU A 372 27.71 -0.64 20.92
C GLU A 372 26.79 -1.73 21.47
N ILE A 373 26.75 -2.90 20.83
CA ILE A 373 25.98 -4.06 21.26
C ILE A 373 26.84 -5.33 21.20
N GLU A 374 26.55 -6.25 22.09
CA GLU A 374 27.29 -7.52 22.18
C GLU A 374 26.86 -8.54 21.12
N LYS A 375 25.60 -8.45 20.65
CA LYS A 375 25.01 -9.39 19.69
C LYS A 375 24.23 -8.62 18.61
N TYR A 376 24.51 -8.93 17.35
CA TYR A 376 23.85 -8.38 16.17
C TYR A 376 22.62 -9.18 15.72
N LEU A 377 22.15 -10.10 16.55
CA LEU A 377 20.96 -10.91 16.35
C LEU A 377 19.74 -10.25 17.01
N PRO A 378 18.53 -10.57 16.58
CA PRO A 378 17.32 -10.18 17.29
C PRO A 378 17.35 -10.56 18.76
N THR A 379 16.57 -9.88 19.56
CA THR A 379 16.33 -10.22 20.96
C THR A 379 15.53 -11.52 21.08
N SER A 380 15.45 -12.09 22.26
CA SER A 380 14.71 -13.34 22.50
C SER A 380 13.20 -13.23 22.25
N ASP A 381 12.64 -12.02 22.31
CA ASP A 381 11.23 -11.71 22.00
C ASP A 381 11.01 -11.35 20.51
N GLY A 382 12.08 -11.39 19.69
CA GLY A 382 12.04 -11.09 18.27
C GLY A 382 12.09 -9.60 17.93
N SER A 383 12.46 -8.73 18.89
CA SER A 383 12.72 -7.32 18.61
C SER A 383 14.02 -7.15 17.81
N PRO A 384 14.17 -6.05 17.06
CA PRO A 384 15.39 -5.78 16.28
C PRO A 384 16.67 -5.78 17.14
N PRO A 385 17.87 -6.00 16.53
CA PRO A 385 19.15 -6.09 17.25
C PRO A 385 19.46 -4.90 18.18
N LEU A 386 18.97 -3.69 17.88
CA LEU A 386 19.10 -2.54 18.76
C LEU A 386 18.40 -2.71 20.12
N GLY A 387 17.45 -3.66 20.22
CA GLY A 387 16.85 -4.07 21.50
C GLY A 387 17.83 -4.71 22.47
N ASN A 388 19.00 -5.19 22.00
CA ASN A 388 20.08 -5.70 22.87
C ASN A 388 20.95 -4.59 23.47
N ALA A 389 20.79 -3.33 23.04
CA ALA A 389 21.55 -2.22 23.56
C ALA A 389 21.19 -1.93 25.02
N LYS A 390 22.17 -1.73 25.87
CA LYS A 390 21.97 -1.30 27.27
C LYS A 390 21.65 0.19 27.36
N LYS A 391 22.14 0.96 26.39
CA LYS A 391 22.04 2.43 26.32
C LYS A 391 21.38 2.82 25.00
N TRP A 392 20.02 2.87 24.96
CA TRP A 392 19.24 3.23 23.80
C TRP A 392 17.87 3.84 24.19
N ALA A 393 17.92 4.81 25.13
CA ALA A 393 16.77 5.60 25.54
C ALA A 393 17.09 7.09 25.42
N TRP A 394 16.12 7.92 25.12
CA TRP A 394 16.26 9.37 24.93
C TRP A 394 15.78 10.14 26.15
N ASP A 395 16.68 10.93 26.73
CA ASP A 395 16.31 11.90 27.77
C ASP A 395 15.98 13.24 27.11
N THR A 396 14.70 13.60 27.11
CA THR A 396 14.19 14.82 26.48
C THR A 396 14.59 16.11 27.19
N LYS A 397 15.05 16.05 28.46
CA LYS A 397 15.52 17.20 29.21
C LYS A 397 16.99 17.46 28.98
N LEU A 398 17.79 16.39 29.02
CA LEU A 398 19.24 16.47 28.85
C LEU A 398 19.65 16.44 27.37
N LYS A 399 18.73 16.01 26.47
CA LYS A 399 18.97 15.84 25.03
C LYS A 399 20.14 14.87 24.74
N ILE A 400 20.19 13.74 25.43
CA ILE A 400 21.23 12.71 25.29
C ILE A 400 20.63 11.30 25.32
N ILE A 401 21.38 10.35 24.79
CA ILE A 401 21.09 8.91 24.92
C ILE A 401 21.53 8.44 26.32
N VAL A 402 20.64 7.75 27.01
CA VAL A 402 20.87 7.18 28.36
C VAL A 402 20.58 5.69 28.40
N GLU A 403 20.90 5.04 29.51
CA GLU A 403 20.60 3.64 29.76
C GLU A 403 19.10 3.35 29.78
N ASN A 404 18.71 2.18 29.29
CA ASN A 404 17.31 1.78 29.16
C ASN A 404 16.60 1.60 30.53
N ASP A 405 17.33 1.32 31.61
CA ASP A 405 16.78 1.26 32.97
C ASP A 405 16.26 2.60 33.49
N LYS A 406 16.67 3.72 32.87
CA LYS A 406 16.19 5.08 33.16
C LYS A 406 14.88 5.42 32.50
N ILE A 407 14.31 4.57 31.62
CA ILE A 407 13.01 4.82 30.98
C ILE A 407 11.94 4.95 32.06
N ASN A 408 11.26 6.11 32.05
CA ASN A 408 10.24 6.46 33.06
C ASN A 408 8.93 6.95 32.41
N ASN A 409 8.87 7.01 31.08
CA ASN A 409 7.75 7.51 30.28
C ASN A 409 7.26 8.93 30.68
N LYS A 410 8.13 9.73 31.32
CA LYS A 410 7.86 11.13 31.67
C LYS A 410 8.88 12.08 31.00
N SER A 411 10.15 11.75 31.08
CA SER A 411 11.25 12.52 30.49
C SER A 411 12.25 11.63 29.73
N VAL A 412 12.28 10.35 30.02
CA VAL A 412 13.13 9.37 29.34
C VAL A 412 12.26 8.33 28.65
N PHE A 413 12.46 8.19 27.34
CA PHE A 413 11.63 7.39 26.46
C PHE A 413 12.44 6.42 25.63
N PRO A 414 11.89 5.27 25.20
CA PRO A 414 12.57 4.34 24.31
C PRO A 414 12.77 4.96 22.91
N LEU A 415 13.94 4.75 22.32
CA LEU A 415 14.25 5.07 20.93
C LEU A 415 13.75 3.97 19.99
N GLU A 416 13.58 4.33 18.70
CA GLU A 416 13.27 3.39 17.63
C GLU A 416 14.35 2.31 17.51
N LEU A 417 13.92 1.05 17.35
CA LEU A 417 14.84 -0.10 17.27
C LEU A 417 15.16 -0.51 15.82
N ASN A 418 14.36 -0.07 14.85
CA ASN A 418 14.63 -0.31 13.44
C ASN A 418 15.68 0.67 12.90
N THR A 419 16.37 0.26 11.85
CA THR A 419 17.25 1.12 11.06
C THR A 419 16.65 1.39 9.68
N MET A 420 17.15 2.40 8.99
CA MET A 420 16.75 2.70 7.61
C MET A 420 17.31 1.64 6.64
N PRO A 421 16.68 1.43 5.47
CA PRO A 421 17.24 0.59 4.42
C PRO A 421 18.52 1.19 3.86
N GLY A 422 19.41 0.35 3.28
CA GLY A 422 20.67 0.81 2.67
C GLY A 422 20.48 1.85 1.56
N TRP A 423 19.33 1.81 0.88
CA TRP A 423 18.99 2.76 -0.16
C TRP A 423 18.55 4.16 0.36
N ALA A 424 18.45 4.36 1.68
CA ALA A 424 18.30 5.69 2.26
C ALA A 424 19.48 6.59 1.89
N GLY A 425 20.73 6.07 1.97
CA GLY A 425 21.92 6.77 1.47
C GLY A 425 21.91 6.97 -0.04
N SER A 426 21.45 5.97 -0.80
CA SER A 426 21.34 6.04 -2.26
C SER A 426 20.34 7.10 -2.75
N SER A 427 19.47 7.58 -1.89
CA SER A 427 18.54 8.65 -2.23
C SER A 427 19.19 10.04 -2.32
N TRP A 428 20.35 10.25 -1.73
CA TRP A 428 20.95 11.59 -1.55
C TRP A 428 22.39 11.72 -2.07
N TYR A 429 23.05 10.62 -2.47
CA TYR A 429 24.49 10.60 -2.76
C TYR A 429 24.91 11.59 -3.84
N PHE A 430 24.11 11.80 -4.88
CA PHE A 430 24.44 12.68 -6.00
C PHE A 430 24.53 14.15 -5.58
N TYR A 431 23.72 14.62 -4.65
CA TYR A 431 23.87 15.94 -4.05
C TYR A 431 25.16 16.04 -3.25
N ARG A 432 25.50 15.00 -2.50
CA ARG A 432 26.75 14.98 -1.72
C ARG A 432 27.99 15.02 -2.62
N TYR A 433 27.91 14.41 -3.80
CA TYR A 433 29.00 14.45 -4.78
C TYR A 433 29.26 15.87 -5.32
N MET A 434 28.24 16.73 -5.39
CA MET A 434 28.40 18.12 -5.81
C MET A 434 29.29 18.93 -4.87
N ASP A 435 29.37 18.54 -3.58
CA ASP A 435 30.10 19.28 -2.54
C ASP A 435 30.62 18.34 -1.43
N ALA A 436 31.42 17.36 -1.82
CA ALA A 436 31.85 16.25 -0.97
C ALA A 436 32.67 16.67 0.25
N GLN A 437 33.36 17.81 0.19
CA GLN A 437 34.23 18.32 1.26
C GLN A 437 33.54 19.31 2.21
N ASN A 438 32.29 19.64 2.00
CA ASN A 438 31.56 20.57 2.83
C ASN A 438 31.32 19.99 4.24
N SER A 439 31.85 20.65 5.26
CA SER A 439 31.68 20.26 6.66
C SER A 439 30.46 20.90 7.32
N GLU A 440 29.91 21.97 6.72
CA GLU A 440 28.86 22.79 7.33
C GLU A 440 27.46 22.39 6.85
N ALA A 441 27.37 21.88 5.61
CA ALA A 441 26.10 21.50 5.01
C ALA A 441 26.26 20.23 4.18
N PHE A 442 25.15 19.54 3.94
CA PHE A 442 25.10 18.37 3.08
C PHE A 442 25.54 18.70 1.64
N VAL A 443 25.12 19.86 1.14
CA VAL A 443 25.56 20.50 -0.11
C VAL A 443 25.39 22.01 0.03
N GLY A 444 26.38 22.78 -0.40
CA GLY A 444 26.32 24.23 -0.46
C GLY A 444 25.39 24.71 -1.58
N LYS A 445 24.74 25.88 -1.35
CA LYS A 445 23.80 26.44 -2.34
C LYS A 445 24.48 26.74 -3.69
N GLU A 446 25.71 27.24 -3.65
CA GLU A 446 26.49 27.53 -4.87
C GLU A 446 26.78 26.28 -5.68
N ALA A 447 27.23 25.19 -5.05
CA ALA A 447 27.50 23.92 -5.71
C ALA A 447 26.20 23.33 -6.29
N ALA A 448 25.11 23.31 -5.51
CA ALA A 448 23.81 22.82 -5.97
C ALA A 448 23.28 23.65 -7.15
N SER A 449 23.43 24.99 -7.11
CA SER A 449 23.00 25.88 -8.20
C SER A 449 23.87 25.76 -9.45
N TYR A 450 25.15 25.41 -9.29
CA TYR A 450 26.08 25.23 -10.43
C TYR A 450 25.82 23.90 -11.16
N TRP A 451 25.75 22.79 -10.42
CA TRP A 451 25.62 21.45 -11.02
C TRP A 451 24.18 21.13 -11.44
N GLN A 452 23.19 21.64 -10.71
CA GLN A 452 21.75 21.45 -10.96
C GLN A 452 21.36 20.00 -11.30
N ASP A 453 21.01 19.77 -12.56
CA ASP A 453 20.53 18.46 -13.04
C ASP A 453 21.71 17.53 -13.40
N VAL A 454 21.45 16.23 -13.37
CA VAL A 454 22.39 15.19 -13.80
C VAL A 454 22.37 15.12 -15.33
N ASP A 455 23.53 15.40 -15.97
CA ASP A 455 23.68 15.39 -17.43
C ASP A 455 23.63 13.97 -18.02
N LEU A 456 24.21 13.00 -17.31
CA LEU A 456 24.31 11.61 -17.78
C LEU A 456 24.25 10.65 -16.59
N TYR A 457 23.34 9.68 -16.67
CA TYR A 457 23.24 8.57 -15.73
C TYR A 457 23.38 7.23 -16.49
N LEU A 458 24.39 6.44 -16.11
CA LEU A 458 24.67 5.12 -16.71
C LEU A 458 24.41 4.02 -15.68
N GLY A 459 23.62 3.02 -16.07
CA GLY A 459 23.28 1.89 -15.21
C GLY A 459 22.45 0.85 -15.93
N GLY A 460 22.22 -0.29 -15.30
CA GLY A 460 21.36 -1.34 -15.82
C GLY A 460 19.88 -0.97 -15.77
N SER A 461 19.07 -1.63 -16.58
CA SER A 461 17.61 -1.39 -16.66
C SER A 461 16.87 -1.73 -15.37
N GLU A 462 17.43 -2.57 -14.50
CA GLU A 462 16.92 -2.88 -13.16
C GLU A 462 16.79 -1.66 -12.27
N HIS A 463 17.58 -0.61 -12.53
CA HIS A 463 17.52 0.65 -11.80
C HIS A 463 16.34 1.56 -12.19
N ALA A 464 15.65 1.26 -13.28
CA ALA A 464 14.51 2.07 -13.76
C ALA A 464 13.44 2.26 -12.68
N THR A 465 13.13 1.22 -11.92
CA THR A 465 12.14 1.24 -10.85
C THR A 465 12.78 1.30 -9.46
N GLY A 466 13.79 0.49 -9.19
CA GLY A 466 14.43 0.43 -7.88
C GLY A 466 15.12 1.72 -7.49
N HIS A 467 16.00 2.27 -8.32
CA HIS A 467 16.76 3.47 -8.01
C HIS A 467 16.09 4.75 -8.52
N LEU A 468 15.83 4.84 -9.84
CA LEU A 468 15.33 6.07 -10.47
C LEU A 468 13.91 6.45 -10.01
N LEU A 469 13.10 5.49 -9.57
CA LEU A 469 11.78 5.78 -9.03
C LEU A 469 11.83 5.80 -7.49
N TYR A 470 12.05 4.66 -6.82
CA TYR A 470 11.95 4.60 -5.35
C TYR A 470 13.03 5.40 -4.63
N CYS A 471 14.32 5.21 -4.94
CA CYS A 471 15.37 5.90 -4.22
C CYS A 471 15.34 7.41 -4.46
N LEU A 472 15.17 7.86 -5.72
CA LEU A 472 15.19 9.28 -6.04
C LEU A 472 13.90 10.00 -5.66
N LEU A 473 12.78 9.32 -5.54
CA LEU A 473 11.54 9.91 -5.03
C LEU A 473 11.71 10.44 -3.61
N TYR A 474 12.51 9.78 -2.78
CA TYR A 474 12.77 10.23 -1.40
C TYR A 474 13.74 11.41 -1.28
N THR A 475 14.36 11.82 -2.38
CA THR A 475 15.11 13.07 -2.46
C THR A 475 14.21 14.28 -2.71
N SER A 476 12.97 14.04 -3.06
CA SER A 476 12.01 15.08 -3.39
C SER A 476 10.98 15.27 -2.27
N PRO A 477 11.18 16.17 -1.35
CA PRO A 477 10.58 17.49 -1.36
C PRO A 477 11.61 18.55 -1.77
N SER A 478 12.55 18.16 -2.50
CA SER A 478 13.68 18.84 -3.01
C SER A 478 13.35 19.74 -4.22
N PRO A 479 14.30 20.39 -4.86
CA PRO A 479 14.18 21.58 -5.69
C PRO A 479 13.08 21.61 -6.78
N ARG A 480 12.31 20.53 -6.92
CA ARG A 480 11.09 20.55 -7.76
C ARG A 480 9.85 21.07 -7.04
N ASP A 481 9.87 21.20 -5.73
CA ASP A 481 8.83 21.77 -4.88
C ASP A 481 9.20 23.17 -4.39
#